data_33d31770225382a14b02e48722ccc3e3
#
_entry.id   33d31770225382a14b02e48722ccc3e3
#
_cell.length_a   1.000
_cell.length_b   1.000
_cell.length_c   1.000
_cell.angle_alpha   90.00
_cell.angle_beta   90.00
_cell.angle_gamma   90.00
#
_symmetry.space_group_name_H-M   'P 1'
#
loop_
_entity.id
_entity.type
_entity.pdbx_description
1 polymer ?
#
loop_
_entity_poly.entity_id
_entity_poly.type
_entity_poly.pdbx_seq_one_letter_code
_entity_poly.pdbx_strand_id
1 'polypeptide(L)'
;GSEMCIRDRGNVIKKADDNEARYYLVPDSILSVKDNQKISAGDVIARLPKETTKTKDITGGLPRVAELFEARKAKDSAIIAENDGKVIFGKEVRGKQRVTIESENGDSSSYLIPKGKHINFNQGEKIKKGEYLLDGQPLPHDILRILGIKELTEYFVNQVQEVYRLQGVIINDKHIETILRQMLKKVEVKLSGDSNYLPGEIVDRIKFDNMNEKLKTENKTPSIGERVLMGITKASLQ
;
A
#
# COMPACT_ATOMS: atom_id res chain seq x y z
N GLY A 1 -25.86 6.99 7.46
CA GLY A 1 -25.36 5.68 7.03
C GLY A 1 -25.74 5.46 5.58
N SER A 2 -24.79 5.00 4.76
CA SER A 2 -25.08 4.66 3.37
C SER A 2 -25.74 3.30 3.32
N GLU A 3 -26.82 3.17 2.58
CA GLU A 3 -27.48 1.90 2.31
C GLU A 3 -27.44 1.59 0.81
N MET A 4 -27.35 0.31 0.49
CA MET A 4 -27.41 -0.20 -0.87
C MET A 4 -28.65 -1.09 -1.03
N CYS A 5 -29.49 -0.79 -2.02
CA CYS A 5 -30.69 -1.56 -2.29
C CYS A 5 -30.59 -2.24 -3.64
N ILE A 6 -30.90 -3.54 -3.69
CA ILE A 6 -31.02 -4.27 -4.96
C ILE A 6 -32.48 -4.19 -5.42
N ARG A 7 -32.69 -3.76 -6.67
CA ARG A 7 -34.03 -3.56 -7.23
C ARG A 7 -34.22 -4.31 -8.54
N ASP A 8 -35.44 -4.75 -8.81
CA ASP A 8 -35.88 -5.20 -10.12
C ASP A 8 -37.06 -4.32 -10.58
N ARG A 9 -36.96 -3.72 -11.77
CA ARG A 9 -37.97 -2.78 -12.34
C ARG A 9 -38.44 -1.69 -11.39
N GLY A 10 -37.51 -1.19 -10.55
CA GLY A 10 -37.77 -0.12 -9.57
C GLY A 10 -38.23 -0.59 -8.18
N ASN A 11 -38.64 -1.84 -8.03
CA ASN A 11 -39.04 -2.41 -6.73
C ASN A 11 -37.87 -3.08 -6.02
N VAL A 12 -37.79 -2.95 -4.68
CA VAL A 12 -36.75 -3.60 -3.88
C VAL A 12 -37.02 -5.12 -3.88
N ILE A 13 -36.01 -5.90 -4.24
CA ILE A 13 -36.09 -7.37 -4.23
C ILE A 13 -36.11 -7.86 -2.80
N LYS A 14 -36.86 -8.92 -2.53
CA LYS A 14 -36.87 -9.60 -1.24
C LYS A 14 -35.83 -10.72 -1.22
N LYS A 15 -35.20 -10.90 -0.05
CA LYS A 15 -34.32 -12.04 0.25
C LYS A 15 -35.14 -13.30 0.52
N ALA A 16 -34.47 -14.45 0.64
CA ALA A 16 -35.11 -15.72 0.96
C ALA A 16 -35.89 -15.72 2.29
N ASP A 17 -35.54 -14.84 3.21
CA ASP A 17 -36.15 -14.61 4.51
C ASP A 17 -37.28 -13.53 4.48
N ASP A 18 -37.83 -13.23 3.31
CA ASP A 18 -38.89 -12.25 3.03
C ASP A 18 -38.52 -10.79 3.38
N ASN A 19 -37.28 -10.53 3.81
CA ASN A 19 -36.76 -9.19 4.06
C ASN A 19 -36.34 -8.51 2.77
N GLU A 20 -36.46 -7.17 2.69
CA GLU A 20 -35.98 -6.42 1.55
C GLU A 20 -34.46 -6.54 1.39
N ALA A 21 -33.97 -6.66 0.15
CA ALA A 21 -32.54 -6.75 -0.17
C ALA A 21 -31.86 -5.38 0.02
N ARG A 22 -31.89 -4.88 1.25
CA ARG A 22 -31.17 -3.69 1.70
C ARG A 22 -29.92 -4.10 2.47
N TYR A 23 -28.80 -3.51 2.13
CA TYR A 23 -27.52 -3.74 2.78
C TYR A 23 -27.01 -2.42 3.33
N TYR A 24 -26.84 -2.36 4.64
CA TYR A 24 -26.24 -1.21 5.30
C TYR A 24 -24.72 -1.35 5.26
N LEU A 25 -24.06 -0.34 4.71
CA LEU A 25 -22.63 -0.31 4.58
C LEU A 25 -21.99 0.36 5.79
N VAL A 26 -20.91 -0.23 6.27
CA VAL A 26 -20.07 0.36 7.30
C VAL A 26 -19.27 1.52 6.68
N PRO A 27 -18.94 2.59 7.44
CA PRO A 27 -18.00 3.60 6.96
C PRO A 27 -16.72 2.97 6.40
N ASP A 28 -16.15 3.58 5.39
CA ASP A 28 -14.94 3.12 4.67
C ASP A 28 -15.10 1.82 3.86
N SER A 29 -16.34 1.34 3.64
CA SER A 29 -16.60 0.23 2.71
C SER A 29 -16.31 0.62 1.27
N ILE A 30 -15.58 -0.23 0.55
CA ILE A 30 -15.26 -0.02 -0.87
C ILE A 30 -16.38 -0.62 -1.71
N LEU A 31 -17.04 0.23 -2.52
CA LEU A 31 -18.08 -0.21 -3.45
C LEU A 31 -17.45 -0.82 -4.70
N SER A 32 -17.81 -2.05 -5.03
CA SER A 32 -17.36 -2.75 -6.24
C SER A 32 -18.30 -2.54 -7.42
N VAL A 33 -19.46 -1.93 -7.21
CA VAL A 33 -20.50 -1.71 -8.23
C VAL A 33 -20.87 -0.23 -8.33
N LYS A 34 -21.32 0.18 -9.51
CA LYS A 34 -21.82 1.53 -9.76
C LYS A 34 -23.32 1.59 -9.56
N ASP A 35 -23.85 2.81 -9.37
CA ASP A 35 -25.29 3.02 -9.29
C ASP A 35 -25.99 2.57 -10.59
N ASN A 36 -27.15 1.94 -10.47
CA ASN A 36 -27.92 1.33 -11.56
C ASN A 36 -27.20 0.23 -12.38
N GLN A 37 -26.11 -0.35 -11.87
CA GLN A 37 -25.42 -1.46 -12.51
C GLN A 37 -26.23 -2.75 -12.33
N LYS A 38 -26.37 -3.54 -13.43
CA LYS A 38 -26.92 -4.90 -13.36
C LYS A 38 -25.94 -5.81 -12.64
N ILE A 39 -26.45 -6.57 -11.67
CA ILE A 39 -25.70 -7.54 -10.89
C ILE A 39 -26.37 -8.91 -10.95
N SER A 40 -25.57 -9.95 -10.84
CA SER A 40 -26.02 -11.35 -10.77
C SER A 40 -25.82 -11.91 -9.37
N ALA A 41 -26.52 -13.00 -9.06
CA ALA A 41 -26.31 -13.69 -7.79
C ALA A 41 -24.85 -14.16 -7.67
N GLY A 42 -24.19 -13.83 -6.57
CA GLY A 42 -22.77 -14.11 -6.32
C GLY A 42 -21.80 -12.98 -6.64
N ASP A 43 -22.27 -11.88 -7.26
CA ASP A 43 -21.41 -10.72 -7.51
C ASP A 43 -21.07 -9.99 -6.20
N VAL A 44 -19.83 -9.56 -6.08
CA VAL A 44 -19.37 -8.77 -4.93
C VAL A 44 -19.82 -7.33 -5.10
N ILE A 45 -20.76 -6.88 -4.27
CA ILE A 45 -21.33 -5.52 -4.33
C ILE A 45 -20.52 -4.50 -3.53
N ALA A 46 -19.95 -4.91 -2.39
CA ALA A 46 -19.09 -4.06 -1.57
C ALA A 46 -18.08 -4.93 -0.81
N ARG A 47 -16.92 -4.37 -0.57
CA ARG A 47 -15.90 -4.96 0.30
C ARG A 47 -15.89 -4.17 1.60
N LEU A 48 -16.08 -4.87 2.68
CA LEU A 48 -15.91 -4.31 4.00
C LEU A 48 -14.42 -4.22 4.29
N PRO A 49 -13.91 -3.07 4.80
CA PRO A 49 -12.58 -3.07 5.36
C PRO A 49 -12.59 -4.15 6.44
N LYS A 50 -11.80 -5.20 6.27
CA LYS A 50 -11.52 -6.07 7.41
C LYS A 50 -10.90 -5.16 8.46
N GLU A 51 -11.67 -4.84 9.50
CA GLU A 51 -11.00 -4.63 10.76
C GLU A 51 -10.19 -5.90 10.95
N THR A 52 -8.89 -5.82 10.63
CA THR A 52 -7.96 -6.79 11.13
C THR A 52 -8.21 -6.74 12.63
N THR A 53 -8.99 -7.69 13.14
CA THR A 53 -8.85 -8.10 14.53
C THR A 53 -7.39 -8.42 14.61
N LYS A 54 -6.63 -7.35 14.89
CA LYS A 54 -5.24 -7.43 15.21
C LYS A 54 -5.24 -8.41 16.37
N THR A 55 -5.04 -9.68 16.07
CA THR A 55 -4.42 -10.56 17.01
C THR A 55 -3.22 -9.72 17.43
N LYS A 56 -3.39 -9.05 18.56
CA LYS A 56 -2.35 -8.32 19.23
C LYS A 56 -1.33 -9.37 19.60
N ASP A 57 -0.55 -9.72 18.58
CA ASP A 57 0.67 -10.43 18.83
C ASP A 57 1.44 -9.47 19.73
N ILE A 58 1.69 -9.93 20.93
CA ILE A 58 2.24 -9.17 22.07
C ILE A 58 3.61 -8.53 21.74
N THR A 59 4.17 -8.80 20.57
CA THR A 59 5.31 -8.12 19.94
C THR A 59 5.01 -6.68 19.47
N GLY A 60 3.80 -6.19 19.68
CA GLY A 60 3.34 -4.86 19.23
C GLY A 60 3.68 -3.69 20.16
N GLY A 61 4.58 -3.85 21.12
CA GLY A 61 4.99 -2.76 22.01
C GLY A 61 6.15 -1.91 21.44
N LEU A 62 6.99 -1.39 22.33
CA LEU A 62 8.20 -0.64 21.98
C LEU A 62 9.10 -1.31 20.90
N PRO A 63 9.24 -2.65 20.87
CA PRO A 63 9.96 -3.32 19.77
C PRO A 63 9.42 -3.00 18.39
N ARG A 64 8.08 -2.85 18.24
CA ARG A 64 7.46 -2.50 16.97
C ARG A 64 7.85 -1.09 16.51
N VAL A 65 7.94 -0.15 17.44
CA VAL A 65 8.40 1.22 17.14
C VAL A 65 9.83 1.20 16.63
N ALA A 66 10.70 0.42 17.29
CA ALA A 66 12.10 0.25 16.85
C ALA A 66 12.20 -0.38 15.45
N GLU A 67 11.39 -1.39 15.15
CA GLU A 67 11.31 -2.01 13.81
C GLU A 67 10.88 -1.01 12.74
N LEU A 68 9.89 -0.17 13.03
CA LEU A 68 9.42 0.87 12.12
C LEU A 68 10.52 1.90 11.85
N PHE A 69 11.19 2.42 12.88
CA PHE A 69 12.27 3.38 12.71
C PHE A 69 13.52 2.80 12.05
N GLU A 70 13.77 1.51 12.18
CA GLU A 70 14.83 0.82 11.43
C GLU A 70 14.39 0.35 10.04
N ALA A 71 13.15 0.61 9.65
CA ALA A 71 12.55 0.18 8.39
C ALA A 71 12.77 -1.33 8.11
N ARG A 72 12.66 -2.15 9.16
CA ARG A 72 12.85 -3.61 9.05
C ARG A 72 11.67 -4.26 8.32
N LYS A 73 11.96 -5.30 7.56
CA LYS A 73 10.93 -6.10 6.89
C LYS A 73 10.18 -6.95 7.93
N ALA A 74 8.85 -6.84 7.96
CA ALA A 74 8.01 -7.71 8.77
C ALA A 74 8.05 -9.14 8.22
N LYS A 75 7.97 -10.15 9.12
CA LYS A 75 7.93 -11.57 8.74
C LYS A 75 6.69 -11.90 7.91
N ASP A 76 5.54 -11.33 8.27
CA ASP A 76 4.25 -11.47 7.57
C ASP A 76 3.89 -10.18 6.86
N SER A 77 4.60 -9.89 5.78
CA SER A 77 4.35 -8.70 4.98
C SER A 77 3.10 -8.87 4.12
N ALA A 78 2.27 -7.83 4.08
CA ALA A 78 1.22 -7.68 3.09
C ALA A 78 1.83 -7.47 1.70
N ILE A 79 1.09 -7.83 0.66
CA ILE A 79 1.44 -7.53 -0.72
C ILE A 79 0.43 -6.50 -1.24
N ILE A 80 0.94 -5.39 -1.73
CA ILE A 80 0.15 -4.27 -2.27
C ILE A 80 0.24 -4.31 -3.80
N ALA A 81 -0.88 -4.06 -4.48
CA ALA A 81 -0.92 -3.98 -5.93
C ALA A 81 -0.15 -2.76 -6.44
N GLU A 82 0.77 -2.96 -7.38
CA GLU A 82 1.56 -1.89 -7.99
C GLU A 82 0.79 -1.16 -9.09
N ASN A 83 -0.08 -1.87 -9.80
CA ASN A 83 -0.83 -1.37 -10.93
C ASN A 83 -2.32 -1.69 -10.81
N ASP A 84 -3.15 -0.91 -11.50
CA ASP A 84 -4.55 -1.25 -11.73
C ASP A 84 -4.63 -2.38 -12.74
N GLY A 85 -5.52 -3.35 -12.53
CA GLY A 85 -5.66 -4.44 -13.50
C GLY A 85 -6.57 -5.56 -13.07
N LYS A 86 -6.53 -6.66 -13.82
CA LYS A 86 -7.22 -7.92 -13.48
C LYS A 86 -6.27 -8.90 -12.83
N VAL A 87 -6.76 -9.55 -11.79
CA VAL A 87 -6.01 -10.60 -11.07
C VAL A 87 -6.11 -11.91 -11.83
N ILE A 88 -4.97 -12.51 -12.17
CA ILE A 88 -4.86 -13.79 -12.86
C ILE A 88 -3.99 -14.73 -12.01
N PHE A 89 -4.56 -15.89 -11.68
CA PHE A 89 -3.80 -16.93 -11.01
C PHE A 89 -3.02 -17.77 -12.02
N GLY A 90 -1.71 -17.76 -11.89
CA GLY A 90 -0.81 -18.56 -12.69
C GLY A 90 -0.48 -19.91 -12.06
N LYS A 91 0.39 -20.66 -12.73
CA LYS A 91 0.86 -21.97 -12.25
C LYS A 91 1.67 -21.82 -10.95
N GLU A 92 1.54 -22.80 -10.09
CA GLU A 92 2.36 -22.91 -8.87
C GLU A 92 3.84 -23.09 -9.22
N VAL A 93 4.70 -22.35 -8.54
CA VAL A 93 6.15 -22.43 -8.67
C VAL A 93 6.77 -22.62 -7.29
N ARG A 94 7.43 -23.74 -7.08
CA ARG A 94 8.15 -24.07 -5.83
C ARG A 94 7.29 -23.88 -4.55
N GLY A 95 6.04 -24.36 -4.57
CA GLY A 95 5.13 -24.25 -3.42
C GLY A 95 4.55 -22.84 -3.18
N LYS A 96 4.72 -21.93 -4.13
CA LYS A 96 4.11 -20.60 -4.13
C LYS A 96 3.17 -20.46 -5.33
N GLN A 97 2.05 -19.83 -5.11
CA GLN A 97 1.12 -19.50 -6.19
C GLN A 97 1.56 -18.20 -6.85
N ARG A 98 1.66 -18.23 -8.19
CA ARG A 98 1.91 -17.02 -8.96
C ARG A 98 0.59 -16.29 -9.15
N VAL A 99 0.57 -15.01 -8.81
CA VAL A 99 -0.56 -14.11 -9.06
C VAL A 99 -0.04 -12.98 -9.93
N THR A 100 -0.65 -12.77 -11.07
CA THR A 100 -0.30 -11.71 -12.02
C THR A 100 -1.43 -10.70 -12.08
N ILE A 101 -1.10 -9.43 -12.04
CA ILE A 101 -2.03 -8.34 -12.30
C ILE A 101 -1.74 -7.85 -13.72
N GLU A 102 -2.72 -7.98 -14.62
CA GLU A 102 -2.65 -7.45 -15.98
C GLU A 102 -3.40 -6.13 -16.06
N SER A 103 -2.66 -5.07 -16.36
CA SER A 103 -3.22 -3.75 -16.62
C SER A 103 -3.81 -3.66 -18.02
N GLU A 104 -4.80 -2.82 -18.21
CA GLU A 104 -5.36 -2.51 -19.54
C GLU A 104 -4.32 -1.87 -20.49
N ASN A 105 -3.24 -1.32 -19.96
CA ASN A 105 -2.12 -0.71 -20.71
C ASN A 105 -1.06 -1.73 -21.16
N GLY A 106 -1.21 -3.02 -20.83
CA GLY A 106 -0.25 -4.07 -21.18
C GLY A 106 0.87 -4.29 -20.14
N ASP A 107 0.93 -3.48 -19.11
CA ASP A 107 1.86 -3.70 -18.01
C ASP A 107 1.38 -4.87 -17.14
N SER A 108 2.29 -5.75 -16.75
CA SER A 108 1.97 -6.88 -15.89
C SER A 108 2.90 -6.95 -14.68
N SER A 109 2.33 -7.06 -13.50
CA SER A 109 3.07 -7.28 -12.24
C SER A 109 2.81 -8.68 -11.73
N SER A 110 3.86 -9.44 -11.41
CA SER A 110 3.76 -10.83 -10.98
C SER A 110 4.27 -11.02 -9.56
N TYR A 111 3.45 -11.62 -8.71
CA TYR A 111 3.71 -11.86 -7.29
C TYR A 111 3.74 -13.36 -6.99
N LEU A 112 4.62 -13.79 -6.09
CA LEU A 112 4.72 -15.17 -5.62
C LEU A 112 4.21 -15.25 -4.18
N ILE A 113 3.01 -15.79 -4.01
CA ILE A 113 2.33 -15.88 -2.72
C ILE A 113 2.54 -17.28 -2.13
N PRO A 114 3.03 -17.43 -0.88
CA PRO A 114 3.16 -18.72 -0.22
C PRO A 114 1.81 -19.42 -0.07
N LYS A 115 1.80 -20.76 -0.18
CA LYS A 115 0.61 -21.57 0.12
C LYS A 115 0.11 -21.32 1.55
N GLY A 116 -1.21 -21.28 1.71
CA GLY A 116 -1.85 -21.10 3.01
C GLY A 116 -2.09 -19.65 3.42
N LYS A 117 -1.65 -18.67 2.64
CA LYS A 117 -2.04 -17.27 2.82
C LYS A 117 -3.36 -16.99 2.08
N HIS A 118 -4.25 -16.24 2.72
CA HIS A 118 -5.51 -15.85 2.13
C HIS A 118 -5.31 -14.71 1.13
N ILE A 119 -5.76 -14.91 -0.10
CA ILE A 119 -5.74 -13.90 -1.16
C ILE A 119 -7.11 -13.22 -1.16
N ASN A 120 -7.12 -11.90 -1.14
CA ASN A 120 -8.35 -11.10 -1.00
C ASN A 120 -9.17 -10.97 -2.29
N PHE A 121 -8.66 -11.48 -3.41
CA PHE A 121 -9.24 -11.35 -4.73
C PHE A 121 -9.45 -12.71 -5.38
N ASN A 122 -10.47 -12.80 -6.21
CA ASN A 122 -10.75 -13.97 -7.04
C ASN A 122 -10.13 -13.79 -8.43
N GLN A 123 -10.03 -14.90 -9.17
CA GLN A 123 -9.55 -14.87 -10.55
C GLN A 123 -10.45 -13.99 -11.43
N GLY A 124 -9.83 -13.09 -12.19
CA GLY A 124 -10.52 -12.16 -13.10
C GLY A 124 -11.09 -10.91 -12.43
N GLU A 125 -10.95 -10.78 -11.13
CA GLU A 125 -11.43 -9.60 -10.40
C GLU A 125 -10.52 -8.39 -10.65
N LYS A 126 -11.11 -7.19 -10.71
CA LYS A 126 -10.37 -5.94 -10.89
C LYS A 126 -9.80 -5.48 -9.55
N ILE A 127 -8.53 -5.13 -9.56
CA ILE A 127 -7.81 -4.54 -8.44
C ILE A 127 -7.30 -3.15 -8.83
N LYS A 128 -7.27 -2.25 -7.86
CA LYS A 128 -6.69 -0.92 -8.00
C LYS A 128 -5.30 -0.87 -7.38
N LYS A 129 -4.49 0.02 -7.90
CA LYS A 129 -3.18 0.35 -7.32
C LYS A 129 -3.34 0.73 -5.84
N GLY A 130 -2.54 0.11 -4.97
CA GLY A 130 -2.60 0.34 -3.54
C GLY A 130 -3.53 -0.59 -2.76
N GLU A 131 -4.34 -1.42 -3.41
CA GLU A 131 -5.15 -2.43 -2.73
C GLU A 131 -4.29 -3.63 -2.29
N TYR A 132 -4.71 -4.25 -1.19
CA TYR A 132 -3.98 -5.37 -0.59
C TYR A 132 -4.36 -6.69 -1.24
N LEU A 133 -3.43 -7.31 -1.98
CA LEU A 133 -3.57 -8.67 -2.51
C LEU A 133 -3.57 -9.72 -1.39
N LEU A 134 -2.74 -9.48 -0.39
CA LEU A 134 -2.53 -10.35 0.74
C LEU A 134 -2.64 -9.55 2.03
N ASP A 135 -3.43 -10.07 2.98
CA ASP A 135 -3.53 -9.48 4.31
C ASP A 135 -2.20 -9.59 5.07
N GLY A 136 -1.89 -8.57 5.84
CA GLY A 136 -0.69 -8.52 6.65
C GLY A 136 -0.27 -7.07 6.94
N GLN A 137 0.93 -6.92 7.46
CA GLN A 137 1.49 -5.59 7.70
C GLN A 137 2.17 -5.10 6.41
N PRO A 138 1.74 -3.96 5.85
CA PRO A 138 2.38 -3.42 4.67
C PRO A 138 3.83 -3.03 4.98
N LEU A 139 4.71 -3.26 4.01
CA LEU A 139 6.08 -2.81 4.11
C LEU A 139 6.14 -1.30 3.86
N PRO A 140 6.75 -0.51 4.75
CA PRO A 140 6.88 0.93 4.54
C PRO A 140 7.55 1.31 3.22
N HIS A 141 8.48 0.48 2.73
CA HIS A 141 9.13 0.65 1.43
C HIS A 141 8.15 0.55 0.26
N ASP A 142 7.23 -0.41 0.32
CA ASP A 142 6.22 -0.61 -0.74
C ASP A 142 5.18 0.52 -0.71
N ILE A 143 4.79 0.98 0.48
CA ILE A 143 3.92 2.15 0.62
C ILE A 143 4.57 3.37 -0.04
N LEU A 144 5.85 3.63 0.25
CA LEU A 144 6.58 4.77 -0.36
C LEU A 144 6.61 4.68 -1.88
N ARG A 145 6.92 3.51 -2.41
CA ARG A 145 7.08 3.28 -3.86
C ARG A 145 5.75 3.33 -4.60
N ILE A 146 4.69 2.76 -4.04
CA ILE A 146 3.40 2.58 -4.71
C ILE A 146 2.46 3.75 -4.45
N LEU A 147 2.30 4.15 -3.19
CA LEU A 147 1.33 5.15 -2.73
C LEU A 147 1.95 6.54 -2.52
N GLY A 148 3.26 6.58 -2.30
CA GLY A 148 3.98 7.84 -2.13
C GLY A 148 4.20 8.26 -0.68
N ILE A 149 4.69 9.49 -0.51
CA ILE A 149 5.18 9.99 0.78
C ILE A 149 4.05 10.30 1.75
N LYS A 150 2.95 10.85 1.24
CA LYS A 150 1.82 11.25 2.08
C LYS A 150 1.23 10.04 2.81
N GLU A 151 0.91 9.00 2.07
CA GLU A 151 0.36 7.74 2.60
C GLU A 151 1.35 7.04 3.54
N LEU A 152 2.66 7.06 3.19
CA LEU A 152 3.69 6.56 4.08
C LEU A 152 3.72 7.32 5.41
N THR A 153 3.63 8.65 5.37
CA THR A 153 3.67 9.48 6.58
C THR A 153 2.46 9.19 7.47
N GLU A 154 1.30 9.14 6.88
CA GLU A 154 0.04 8.84 7.59
C GLU A 154 0.08 7.45 8.23
N TYR A 155 0.48 6.44 7.47
CA TYR A 155 0.67 5.08 7.98
C TYR A 155 1.68 5.03 9.14
N PHE A 156 2.85 5.67 8.96
CA PHE A 156 3.93 5.62 9.93
C PHE A 156 3.56 6.31 11.24
N VAL A 157 2.97 7.50 11.16
CA VAL A 157 2.49 8.25 12.33
C VAL A 157 1.44 7.45 13.07
N ASN A 158 0.44 6.92 12.36
CA ASN A 158 -0.64 6.13 12.96
C ASN A 158 -0.11 4.88 13.67
N GLN A 159 0.82 4.15 13.04
CA GLN A 159 1.38 2.93 13.64
C GLN A 159 2.19 3.22 14.91
N VAL A 160 2.98 4.29 14.91
CA VAL A 160 3.76 4.69 16.09
C VAL A 160 2.85 5.23 17.19
N GLN A 161 1.91 6.10 16.85
CA GLN A 161 0.95 6.67 17.79
C GLN A 161 0.08 5.60 18.47
N GLU A 162 -0.34 4.58 17.71
CA GLU A 162 -1.12 3.48 18.28
C GLU A 162 -0.36 2.78 19.41
N VAL A 163 0.93 2.49 19.21
CA VAL A 163 1.76 1.87 20.25
C VAL A 163 1.87 2.76 21.49
N TYR A 164 2.13 4.06 21.32
CA TYR A 164 2.25 4.98 22.44
C TYR A 164 0.93 5.20 23.16
N ARG A 165 -0.18 5.32 22.44
CA ARG A 165 -1.53 5.44 23.04
C ARG A 165 -1.89 4.22 23.89
N LEU A 166 -1.53 3.02 23.43
CA LEU A 166 -1.72 1.78 24.22
C LEU A 166 -0.91 1.77 25.52
N GLN A 167 0.18 2.51 25.57
CA GLN A 167 1.02 2.70 26.77
C GLN A 167 0.58 3.90 27.62
N GLY A 168 -0.51 4.60 27.24
CA GLY A 168 -0.98 5.79 27.92
C GLY A 168 -0.12 7.04 27.69
N VAL A 169 0.79 7.01 26.73
CA VAL A 169 1.69 8.12 26.42
C VAL A 169 1.15 8.93 25.25
N ILE A 170 1.04 10.25 25.44
CA ILE A 170 0.59 11.19 24.40
C ILE A 170 1.83 11.88 23.80
N ILE A 171 2.05 11.70 22.51
CA ILE A 171 3.14 12.32 21.77
C ILE A 171 2.55 13.14 20.61
N ASN A 172 3.14 14.31 20.33
CA ASN A 172 2.75 15.08 19.15
C ASN A 172 3.33 14.47 17.88
N ASP A 173 2.52 14.41 16.83
CA ASP A 173 2.87 13.81 15.52
C ASP A 173 4.12 14.41 14.91
N LYS A 174 4.38 15.70 15.14
CA LYS A 174 5.57 16.41 14.66
C LYS A 174 6.90 15.77 15.06
N HIS A 175 6.96 15.11 16.22
CA HIS A 175 8.18 14.41 16.63
C HIS A 175 8.44 13.20 15.73
N ILE A 176 7.39 12.44 15.41
CA ILE A 176 7.47 11.28 14.53
C ILE A 176 7.79 11.72 13.09
N GLU A 177 7.09 12.75 12.61
CA GLU A 177 7.31 13.32 11.28
C GLU A 177 8.74 13.84 11.09
N THR A 178 9.33 14.46 12.12
CA THR A 178 10.72 14.94 12.07
C THR A 178 11.70 13.80 11.89
N ILE A 179 11.48 12.66 12.56
CA ILE A 179 12.32 11.47 12.42
C ILE A 179 12.13 10.88 11.01
N LEU A 180 10.88 10.73 10.58
CA LEU A 180 10.57 10.21 9.25
C LEU A 180 11.17 11.07 8.13
N ARG A 181 11.17 12.39 8.29
CA ARG A 181 11.84 13.31 7.38
C ARG A 181 13.33 13.00 7.22
N GLN A 182 14.03 12.63 8.30
CA GLN A 182 15.44 12.23 8.23
C GLN A 182 15.59 10.87 7.52
N MET A 183 14.67 9.93 7.77
CA MET A 183 14.66 8.62 7.10
C MET A 183 14.43 8.74 5.58
N LEU A 184 13.76 9.80 5.11
CA LEU A 184 13.44 10.08 3.71
C LEU A 184 14.40 11.09 3.05
N LYS A 185 15.53 11.36 3.69
CA LYS A 185 16.50 12.36 3.22
C LYS A 185 17.23 11.95 1.95
N LYS A 186 17.31 10.66 1.66
CA LYS A 186 18.13 10.10 0.58
C LYS A 186 17.29 9.73 -0.65
N VAL A 187 17.97 9.75 -1.80
CA VAL A 187 17.45 9.38 -3.12
C VAL A 187 18.40 8.36 -3.73
N GLU A 188 17.87 7.27 -4.28
CA GLU A 188 18.60 6.31 -5.10
C GLU A 188 18.53 6.74 -6.56
N VAL A 189 19.67 6.90 -7.19
CA VAL A 189 19.76 7.26 -8.61
C VAL A 189 19.41 6.05 -9.47
N LYS A 190 18.38 6.17 -10.31
CA LYS A 190 17.98 5.12 -11.26
C LYS A 190 18.64 5.32 -12.63
N LEU A 191 18.64 6.56 -13.10
CA LEU A 191 19.29 6.94 -14.37
C LEU A 191 20.18 8.16 -14.08
N SER A 192 21.44 8.07 -14.46
CA SER A 192 22.43 9.13 -14.22
C SER A 192 22.21 10.38 -15.09
N GLY A 193 21.62 10.23 -16.30
CA GLY A 193 21.59 11.32 -17.26
C GLY A 193 23.02 11.82 -17.57
N ASP A 194 23.19 13.14 -17.64
CA ASP A 194 24.51 13.81 -17.81
C ASP A 194 25.16 14.19 -16.47
N SER A 195 24.71 13.61 -15.35
CA SER A 195 25.32 13.83 -14.04
C SER A 195 26.51 12.92 -13.78
N ASN A 196 27.31 13.26 -12.76
CA ASN A 196 28.41 12.45 -12.29
C ASN A 196 27.99 11.31 -11.35
N TYR A 197 26.68 11.10 -11.15
CA TYR A 197 26.16 10.04 -10.29
C TYR A 197 26.18 8.69 -11.00
N LEU A 198 26.35 7.62 -10.21
CA LEU A 198 26.26 6.26 -10.71
C LEU A 198 24.84 5.70 -10.50
N PRO A 199 24.32 4.88 -11.42
CA PRO A 199 23.06 4.14 -11.20
C PRO A 199 23.16 3.27 -9.94
N GLY A 200 22.16 3.36 -9.05
CA GLY A 200 22.15 2.69 -7.75
C GLY A 200 22.86 3.46 -6.62
N GLU A 201 23.46 4.60 -6.90
CA GLU A 201 24.07 5.43 -5.88
C GLU A 201 23.00 6.11 -5.00
N ILE A 202 23.26 6.14 -3.68
CA ILE A 202 22.38 6.79 -2.71
C ILE A 202 22.94 8.16 -2.37
N VAL A 203 22.20 9.19 -2.75
CA VAL A 203 22.62 10.60 -2.64
C VAL A 203 21.69 11.38 -1.73
N ASP A 204 22.19 12.43 -1.10
CA ASP A 204 21.34 13.38 -0.38
C ASP A 204 20.40 14.10 -1.35
N ARG A 205 19.11 14.15 -1.01
CA ARG A 205 18.08 14.76 -1.86
C ARG A 205 18.39 16.19 -2.28
N ILE A 206 18.87 17.01 -1.35
CA ILE A 206 19.16 18.42 -1.64
C ILE A 206 20.30 18.53 -2.65
N LYS A 207 21.32 17.69 -2.52
CA LYS A 207 22.44 17.65 -3.49
C LYS A 207 21.96 17.16 -4.85
N PHE A 208 21.08 16.16 -4.89
CA PHE A 208 20.50 15.63 -6.10
C PHE A 208 19.63 16.67 -6.82
N ASP A 209 18.74 17.35 -6.10
CA ASP A 209 17.87 18.40 -6.65
C ASP A 209 18.70 19.56 -7.20
N ASN A 210 19.70 20.05 -6.45
CA ASN A 210 20.60 21.13 -6.87
C ASN A 210 21.42 20.75 -8.13
N MET A 211 21.86 19.48 -8.24
CA MET A 211 22.55 19.01 -9.43
C MET A 211 21.63 19.00 -10.64
N ASN A 212 20.40 18.51 -10.47
CA ASN A 212 19.42 18.49 -11.55
C ASN A 212 19.01 19.89 -12.01
N GLU A 213 18.92 20.86 -11.10
CA GLU A 213 18.69 22.27 -11.48
C GLU A 213 19.83 22.83 -12.31
N LYS A 214 21.09 22.56 -11.95
CA LYS A 214 22.26 22.96 -12.73
C LYS A 214 22.22 22.34 -14.14
N LEU A 215 21.96 21.01 -14.23
CA LEU A 215 21.88 20.33 -15.53
C LEU A 215 20.76 20.91 -16.42
N LYS A 216 19.62 21.23 -15.84
CA LYS A 216 18.52 21.91 -16.56
C LYS A 216 18.90 23.28 -17.10
N THR A 217 19.64 24.08 -16.30
CA THR A 217 20.12 25.42 -16.75
C THR A 217 21.16 25.31 -17.86
N GLU A 218 21.92 24.20 -17.89
CA GLU A 218 22.90 23.91 -18.94
C GLU A 218 22.31 23.18 -20.15
N ASN A 219 20.98 23.00 -20.23
CA ASN A 219 20.27 22.19 -21.26
C ASN A 219 20.78 20.76 -21.40
N LYS A 220 21.20 20.16 -20.30
CA LYS A 220 21.64 18.77 -20.20
C LYS A 220 20.52 17.89 -19.64
N THR A 221 20.64 16.59 -19.84
CA THR A 221 19.65 15.59 -19.36
C THR A 221 19.74 15.44 -17.84
N PRO A 222 18.70 15.72 -17.05
CA PRO A 222 18.73 15.56 -15.61
C PRO A 222 18.74 14.07 -15.22
N SER A 223 19.28 13.81 -14.03
CA SER A 223 19.23 12.47 -13.42
C SER A 223 17.81 12.12 -12.95
N ILE A 224 17.45 10.84 -13.03
CA ILE A 224 16.19 10.33 -12.47
C ILE A 224 16.51 9.50 -11.24
N GLY A 225 15.83 9.77 -10.14
CA GLY A 225 16.00 9.05 -8.88
C GLY A 225 14.70 8.87 -8.14
N GLU A 226 14.67 7.84 -7.30
CA GLU A 226 13.55 7.50 -6.42
C GLU A 226 13.91 7.74 -4.96
N ARG A 227 12.97 8.22 -4.17
CA ARG A 227 13.17 8.36 -2.72
C ARG A 227 13.28 7.00 -2.07
N VAL A 228 14.24 6.88 -1.15
CA VAL A 228 14.48 5.65 -0.40
C VAL A 228 14.17 5.90 1.07
N LEU A 229 13.43 4.98 1.68
CA LEU A 229 13.25 4.95 3.12
C LEU A 229 14.45 4.22 3.75
N MET A 230 15.21 4.93 4.56
CA MET A 230 16.35 4.35 5.28
C MET A 230 16.02 4.24 6.77
N GLY A 231 16.46 3.15 7.41
CA GLY A 231 16.44 3.06 8.86
C GLY A 231 17.24 4.20 9.49
N ILE A 232 16.81 4.65 10.69
CA ILE A 232 17.39 5.81 11.35
C ILE A 232 18.90 5.64 11.59
N THR A 233 19.34 4.44 11.93
CA THR A 233 20.76 4.14 12.13
C THR A 233 21.58 4.38 10.87
N LYS A 234 21.11 3.88 9.71
CA LYS A 234 21.77 4.13 8.42
C LYS A 234 21.70 5.60 8.01
N ALA A 235 20.52 6.24 8.19
CA ALA A 235 20.34 7.63 7.82
C ALA A 235 21.20 8.61 8.63
N SER A 236 21.62 8.23 9.84
CA SER A 236 22.50 9.04 10.70
C SER A 236 23.99 8.81 10.49
N LEU A 237 24.38 7.61 9.99
CA LEU A 237 25.78 7.24 9.78
C LEU A 237 26.30 7.53 8.37
N GLN A 238 25.42 7.76 7.40
CA GLN A 238 25.70 8.09 6.00
C GLN A 238 25.26 9.53 5.67
#